data_bb539daedd26c33f17c7e3ab31b1dfa4
#
_entry.id   bb539daedd26c33f17c7e3ab31b1dfa4
#
_cell.length_a   1.000
_cell.length_b   1.000
_cell.length_c   1.000
_cell.angle_alpha   90.00
_cell.angle_beta   90.00
_cell.angle_gamma   90.00
#
_symmetry.space_group_name_H-M   'P 1'
#
loop_
_entity.id
_entity.type
_entity.pdbx_description
1 polymer ?
#
loop_
_entity_poly.entity_id
_entity_poly.type
_entity_poly.pdbx_seq_one_letter_code
_entity_poly.pdbx_strand_id
1 'polypeptide(L)'
;FITVREKNGNVYEESYDHLIIATGSSPLKPPIPGIESEGVYTLWNVNDTDKIRGIIDEKQPKTVAIIGGGFIGLEMAENLHKRGIQVSLVEAQNQVMAPLDFEMAQILHENINENDVSLYLGDGVTSFERTGEKIIVTLASQKTIMVDFVILSIGVRPNSQLAREAGLELNQRGGIKVDRSLQTSYPGIWAVGDVIEVEQFVTGKPTMIPLAGPANKQGRIVANNICNLTQEKEEYEGSLGTSVAQVFDLTVASTGLNEKQLKAEGLKKGI
;
A
#
# COMPACT_ATOMS: atom_id res chain seq x y z
N PHE A 1 9.81 -12.94 26.26
CA PHE A 1 10.21 -13.93 25.26
C PHE A 1 9.26 -13.93 24.07
N ILE A 2 9.73 -14.45 22.93
CA ILE A 2 8.92 -14.74 21.74
C ILE A 2 8.98 -16.24 21.45
N THR A 3 7.90 -16.80 20.92
CA THR A 3 7.88 -18.19 20.43
C THR A 3 8.25 -18.18 18.95
N VAL A 4 9.33 -18.86 18.60
CA VAL A 4 9.84 -18.99 17.23
C VAL A 4 9.46 -20.37 16.68
N ARG A 5 8.87 -20.36 15.48
CA ARG A 5 8.63 -21.58 14.70
C ARG A 5 9.48 -21.55 13.44
N GLU A 6 10.44 -22.44 13.35
CA GLU A 6 11.29 -22.59 12.17
C GLU A 6 10.56 -23.30 11.01
N LYS A 7 11.08 -23.16 9.79
CA LYS A 7 10.52 -23.83 8.61
C LYS A 7 10.53 -25.35 8.69
N ASN A 8 11.46 -25.93 9.44
CA ASN A 8 11.58 -27.37 9.69
C ASN A 8 10.56 -27.89 10.72
N GLY A 9 9.76 -27.00 11.33
CA GLY A 9 8.75 -27.31 12.35
C GLY A 9 9.25 -27.25 13.79
N ASN A 10 10.55 -27.00 14.03
CA ASN A 10 11.09 -26.79 15.37
C ASN A 10 10.48 -25.55 16.01
N VAL A 11 10.15 -25.64 17.32
CA VAL A 11 9.57 -24.54 18.08
C VAL A 11 10.41 -24.32 19.34
N TYR A 12 10.80 -23.07 19.58
CA TYR A 12 11.54 -22.68 20.78
C TYR A 12 11.14 -21.28 21.24
N GLU A 13 11.52 -20.93 22.45
CA GLU A 13 11.35 -19.61 23.02
C GLU A 13 12.68 -18.85 22.98
N GLU A 14 12.62 -17.56 22.55
CA GLU A 14 13.75 -16.65 22.56
C GLU A 14 13.46 -15.50 23.52
N SER A 15 14.37 -15.23 24.45
CA SER A 15 14.28 -14.09 25.37
C SER A 15 14.84 -12.82 24.73
N TYR A 16 14.33 -11.68 25.16
CA TYR A 16 14.80 -10.37 24.69
C TYR A 16 14.72 -9.32 25.81
N ASP A 17 15.61 -8.36 25.77
CA ASP A 17 15.53 -7.13 26.56
C ASP A 17 14.70 -6.07 25.84
N HIS A 18 14.83 -6.01 24.53
CA HIS A 18 14.06 -5.14 23.63
C HIS A 18 13.56 -5.91 22.40
N LEU A 19 12.32 -5.68 22.03
CA LEU A 19 11.70 -6.25 20.83
C LEU A 19 11.26 -5.13 19.88
N ILE A 20 11.62 -5.24 18.61
CA ILE A 20 11.14 -4.32 17.55
C ILE A 20 10.21 -5.07 16.62
N ILE A 21 8.96 -4.61 16.51
CA ILE A 21 7.98 -5.13 15.56
C ILE A 21 8.05 -4.29 14.29
N ALA A 22 8.61 -4.88 13.22
CA ALA A 22 8.77 -4.25 11.91
C ALA A 22 8.17 -5.13 10.80
N THR A 23 6.99 -5.70 11.08
CA THR A 23 6.32 -6.71 10.23
C THR A 23 5.70 -6.13 8.96
N GLY A 24 5.67 -4.79 8.83
CA GLY A 24 5.20 -4.11 7.63
C GLY A 24 3.72 -4.30 7.34
N SER A 25 3.39 -4.37 6.07
CA SER A 25 2.03 -4.53 5.56
C SER A 25 1.97 -5.63 4.50
N SER A 26 0.77 -5.98 4.08
CA SER A 26 0.51 -6.93 2.99
C SER A 26 -0.59 -6.39 2.07
N PRO A 27 -0.60 -6.77 0.78
CA PRO A 27 -1.65 -6.39 -0.14
C PRO A 27 -3.04 -6.72 0.39
N LEU A 28 -3.97 -5.79 0.20
CA LEU A 28 -5.36 -5.99 0.56
C LEU A 28 -6.02 -6.91 -0.45
N LYS A 29 -6.67 -7.97 0.04
CA LYS A 29 -7.52 -8.87 -0.74
C LYS A 29 -8.90 -8.94 -0.08
N PRO A 30 -9.84 -8.07 -0.48
CA PRO A 30 -11.22 -8.13 0.01
C PRO A 30 -11.94 -9.38 -0.49
N PRO A 31 -13.05 -9.78 0.11
CA PRO A 31 -13.77 -11.00 -0.26
C PRO A 31 -14.58 -10.81 -1.57
N ILE A 32 -13.89 -10.50 -2.66
CA ILE A 32 -14.47 -10.42 -4.01
C ILE A 32 -14.45 -11.83 -4.60
N PRO A 33 -15.59 -12.34 -5.14
CA PRO A 33 -15.63 -13.63 -5.82
C PRO A 33 -14.53 -13.77 -6.87
N GLY A 34 -13.77 -14.87 -6.81
CA GLY A 34 -12.73 -15.19 -7.76
C GLY A 34 -11.38 -14.46 -7.54
N ILE A 35 -11.21 -13.69 -6.48
CA ILE A 35 -9.97 -12.93 -6.21
C ILE A 35 -8.72 -13.81 -6.01
N GLU A 36 -8.91 -15.06 -5.59
CA GLU A 36 -7.84 -16.05 -5.41
C GLU A 36 -7.65 -16.95 -6.65
N SER A 37 -8.32 -16.66 -7.76
CA SER A 37 -8.18 -17.43 -9.00
C SER A 37 -6.75 -17.31 -9.55
N GLU A 38 -6.28 -18.37 -10.18
CA GLU A 38 -5.03 -18.32 -10.96
C GLU A 38 -5.14 -17.24 -12.04
N GLY A 39 -4.12 -16.41 -12.15
CA GLY A 39 -4.08 -15.25 -13.04
C GLY A 39 -4.42 -13.93 -12.36
N VAL A 40 -4.88 -13.95 -11.11
CA VAL A 40 -5.05 -12.75 -10.28
C VAL A 40 -3.86 -12.65 -9.31
N TYR A 41 -3.06 -11.61 -9.46
CA TYR A 41 -1.80 -11.42 -8.74
C TYR A 41 -1.80 -10.15 -7.93
N THR A 42 -0.97 -10.11 -6.90
CA THR A 42 -0.56 -8.89 -6.19
C THR A 42 0.89 -8.58 -6.50
N LEU A 43 1.32 -7.34 -6.31
CA LEU A 43 2.72 -6.95 -6.38
C LEU A 43 3.12 -6.33 -5.04
N TRP A 44 4.05 -6.99 -4.34
CA TRP A 44 4.47 -6.56 -3.02
C TRP A 44 5.98 -6.72 -2.76
N ASN A 45 6.57 -7.77 -3.28
CA ASN A 45 7.95 -8.16 -3.01
C ASN A 45 8.63 -8.69 -4.29
N VAL A 46 9.92 -9.02 -4.17
CA VAL A 46 10.73 -9.52 -5.29
C VAL A 46 10.14 -10.81 -5.88
N ASN A 47 9.63 -11.71 -5.03
CA ASN A 47 9.03 -12.97 -5.50
C ASN A 47 7.78 -12.73 -6.36
N ASP A 48 6.96 -11.73 -5.98
CA ASP A 48 5.80 -11.34 -6.79
C ASP A 48 6.24 -10.76 -8.13
N THR A 49 7.29 -9.93 -8.12
CA THR A 49 7.89 -9.36 -9.34
C THR A 49 8.42 -10.46 -10.25
N ASP A 50 9.18 -11.40 -9.72
CA ASP A 50 9.74 -12.53 -10.49
C ASP A 50 8.64 -13.40 -11.08
N LYS A 51 7.57 -13.65 -10.31
CA LYS A 51 6.40 -14.39 -10.78
C LYS A 51 5.69 -13.69 -11.93
N ILE A 52 5.41 -12.38 -11.79
CA ILE A 52 4.76 -11.60 -12.85
C ILE A 52 5.65 -11.54 -14.08
N ARG A 53 6.95 -11.31 -13.90
CA ARG A 53 7.92 -11.27 -14.99
C ARG A 53 7.99 -12.62 -15.71
N GLY A 54 8.05 -13.74 -14.97
CA GLY A 54 8.04 -15.08 -15.55
C GLY A 54 6.81 -15.32 -16.42
N ILE A 55 5.62 -14.92 -15.96
CA ILE A 55 4.38 -15.01 -16.75
C ILE A 55 4.48 -14.19 -18.05
N ILE A 56 5.02 -12.97 -17.98
CA ILE A 56 5.17 -12.11 -19.15
C ILE A 56 6.15 -12.71 -20.16
N ASP A 57 7.28 -13.21 -19.69
CA ASP A 57 8.35 -13.75 -20.55
C ASP A 57 7.94 -15.10 -21.18
N GLU A 58 7.25 -15.98 -20.44
CA GLU A 58 6.84 -17.31 -20.89
C GLU A 58 5.53 -17.31 -21.70
N LYS A 59 4.48 -16.62 -21.20
CA LYS A 59 3.14 -16.66 -21.82
C LYS A 59 2.90 -15.53 -22.80
N GLN A 60 3.72 -14.49 -22.81
CA GLN A 60 3.61 -13.33 -23.68
C GLN A 60 2.17 -12.74 -23.74
N PRO A 61 1.58 -12.44 -22.58
CA PRO A 61 0.21 -11.96 -22.49
C PRO A 61 0.05 -10.65 -23.27
N LYS A 62 -1.16 -10.42 -23.82
CA LYS A 62 -1.46 -9.24 -24.62
C LYS A 62 -2.26 -8.20 -23.85
N THR A 63 -2.98 -8.63 -22.81
CA THR A 63 -3.92 -7.77 -22.08
C THR A 63 -3.79 -7.97 -20.56
N VAL A 64 -3.93 -6.89 -19.80
CA VAL A 64 -3.94 -6.91 -18.34
C VAL A 64 -5.01 -5.98 -17.80
N ALA A 65 -5.66 -6.37 -16.71
CA ALA A 65 -6.44 -5.45 -15.88
C ALA A 65 -5.65 -5.13 -14.60
N ILE A 66 -5.48 -3.85 -14.31
CA ILE A 66 -4.89 -3.36 -13.07
C ILE A 66 -6.01 -2.79 -12.23
N ILE A 67 -6.17 -3.30 -11.02
CA ILE A 67 -7.24 -2.91 -10.12
C ILE A 67 -6.67 -2.04 -9.01
N GLY A 68 -7.03 -0.75 -9.01
CA GLY A 68 -6.54 0.30 -8.13
C GLY A 68 -5.63 1.30 -8.83
N GLY A 69 -6.04 2.57 -8.84
CA GLY A 69 -5.35 3.71 -9.46
C GLY A 69 -4.41 4.46 -8.52
N GLY A 70 -3.83 3.78 -7.51
CA GLY A 70 -2.78 4.32 -6.63
C GLY A 70 -1.38 4.22 -7.25
N PHE A 71 -0.35 4.52 -6.45
CA PHE A 71 1.07 4.50 -6.88
C PHE A 71 1.44 3.21 -7.61
N ILE A 72 1.23 2.05 -6.97
CA ILE A 72 1.60 0.73 -7.52
C ILE A 72 0.86 0.47 -8.85
N GLY A 73 -0.44 0.79 -8.88
CA GLY A 73 -1.24 0.56 -10.09
C GLY A 73 -0.78 1.38 -11.28
N LEU A 74 -0.47 2.65 -11.06
CA LEU A 74 0.01 3.54 -12.13
C LEU A 74 1.41 3.17 -12.62
N GLU A 75 2.33 2.86 -11.71
CA GLU A 75 3.67 2.38 -12.09
C GLU A 75 3.60 1.06 -12.87
N MET A 76 2.71 0.15 -12.47
CA MET A 76 2.48 -1.09 -13.21
C MET A 76 1.84 -0.84 -14.58
N ALA A 77 0.90 0.10 -14.67
CA ALA A 77 0.27 0.45 -15.95
C ALA A 77 1.31 0.93 -16.96
N GLU A 78 2.18 1.85 -16.57
CA GLU A 78 3.27 2.35 -17.40
C GLU A 78 4.24 1.24 -17.80
N ASN A 79 4.72 0.44 -16.83
CA ASN A 79 5.73 -0.59 -17.09
C ASN A 79 5.21 -1.72 -17.98
N LEU A 80 3.93 -2.11 -17.84
CA LEU A 80 3.32 -3.13 -18.68
C LEU A 80 2.99 -2.58 -20.08
N HIS A 81 2.54 -1.34 -20.16
CA HIS A 81 2.35 -0.65 -21.44
C HIS A 81 3.65 -0.57 -22.25
N LYS A 82 4.77 -0.17 -21.62
CA LYS A 82 6.12 -0.14 -22.24
C LYS A 82 6.58 -1.51 -22.76
N ARG A 83 6.02 -2.60 -22.25
CA ARG A 83 6.25 -3.98 -22.73
C ARG A 83 5.28 -4.41 -23.84
N GLY A 84 4.45 -3.50 -24.33
CA GLY A 84 3.47 -3.76 -25.39
C GLY A 84 2.24 -4.55 -24.94
N ILE A 85 1.93 -4.54 -23.63
CA ILE A 85 0.72 -5.14 -23.08
C ILE A 85 -0.36 -4.07 -23.02
N GLN A 86 -1.54 -4.37 -23.56
CA GLN A 86 -2.68 -3.47 -23.46
C GLN A 86 -3.23 -3.45 -22.05
N VAL A 87 -3.31 -2.26 -21.47
CA VAL A 87 -3.68 -2.07 -20.06
C VAL A 87 -5.10 -1.54 -19.93
N SER A 88 -5.86 -2.15 -19.02
CA SER A 88 -7.12 -1.62 -18.49
C SER A 88 -6.92 -1.28 -17.02
N LEU A 89 -6.99 -0.01 -16.64
CA LEU A 89 -6.88 0.47 -15.26
C LEU A 89 -8.27 0.72 -14.68
N VAL A 90 -8.60 0.02 -13.60
CA VAL A 90 -9.91 0.10 -12.93
C VAL A 90 -9.73 0.72 -11.54
N GLU A 91 -10.45 1.80 -11.27
CA GLU A 91 -10.45 2.49 -9.98
C GLU A 91 -11.89 2.69 -9.48
N ALA A 92 -12.14 2.27 -8.25
CA ALA A 92 -13.47 2.37 -7.63
C ALA A 92 -13.86 3.83 -7.30
N GLN A 93 -12.87 4.69 -7.10
CA GLN A 93 -13.10 6.12 -6.92
C GLN A 93 -13.21 6.84 -8.27
N ASN A 94 -13.69 8.06 -8.23
CA ASN A 94 -13.82 8.89 -9.44
C ASN A 94 -12.49 9.50 -9.94
N GLN A 95 -11.36 9.13 -9.33
CA GLN A 95 -10.04 9.59 -9.72
C GLN A 95 -8.94 8.59 -9.37
N VAL A 96 -7.85 8.61 -10.11
CA VAL A 96 -6.57 7.99 -9.71
C VAL A 96 -5.84 8.91 -8.72
N MET A 97 -4.79 8.40 -8.06
CA MET A 97 -3.93 9.17 -7.14
C MET A 97 -4.74 9.94 -6.10
N ALA A 98 -5.40 9.22 -5.20
CA ALA A 98 -6.20 9.80 -4.11
C ALA A 98 -5.52 10.94 -3.30
N PRO A 99 -4.17 10.99 -3.14
CA PRO A 99 -3.48 12.12 -2.52
C PRO A 99 -3.58 13.45 -3.28
N LEU A 100 -4.00 13.44 -4.54
CA LEU A 100 -4.19 14.67 -5.33
C LEU A 100 -5.61 15.22 -5.16
N ASP A 101 -5.77 16.53 -5.35
CA ASP A 101 -7.09 17.10 -5.59
C ASP A 101 -7.61 16.68 -6.97
N PHE A 102 -8.95 16.72 -7.13
CA PHE A 102 -9.60 16.16 -8.32
C PHE A 102 -9.12 16.83 -9.62
N GLU A 103 -8.94 18.13 -9.60
CA GLU A 103 -8.47 18.92 -10.75
C GLU A 103 -7.07 18.50 -11.21
N MET A 104 -6.19 18.21 -10.25
CA MET A 104 -4.83 17.74 -10.55
C MET A 104 -4.85 16.30 -11.08
N ALA A 105 -5.76 15.46 -10.56
CA ALA A 105 -5.91 14.11 -11.07
C ALA A 105 -6.42 14.05 -12.52
N GLN A 106 -7.17 15.08 -13.00
CA GLN A 106 -7.62 15.15 -14.39
C GLN A 106 -6.45 15.17 -15.39
N ILE A 107 -5.36 15.86 -15.05
CA ILE A 107 -4.15 15.90 -15.88
C ILE A 107 -3.58 14.49 -16.07
N LEU A 108 -3.63 13.68 -15.01
CA LEU A 108 -3.21 12.27 -15.10
C LEU A 108 -4.19 11.42 -15.92
N HIS A 109 -5.51 11.65 -15.76
CA HIS A 109 -6.51 10.92 -16.53
C HIS A 109 -6.33 11.15 -18.03
N GLU A 110 -6.07 12.39 -18.44
CA GLU A 110 -5.79 12.75 -19.82
C GLU A 110 -4.53 12.06 -20.33
N ASN A 111 -3.42 12.17 -19.59
CA ASN A 111 -2.16 11.54 -19.94
C ASN A 111 -2.25 10.00 -20.02
N ILE A 112 -2.99 9.35 -19.11
CA ILE A 112 -3.23 7.90 -19.13
C ILE A 112 -3.99 7.51 -20.41
N ASN A 113 -5.02 8.26 -20.79
CA ASN A 113 -5.79 8.00 -22.00
C ASN A 113 -4.97 8.26 -23.29
N GLU A 114 -4.13 9.31 -23.32
CA GLU A 114 -3.21 9.59 -24.42
C GLU A 114 -2.18 8.48 -24.64
N ASN A 115 -1.87 7.72 -23.60
CA ASN A 115 -1.01 6.53 -23.66
C ASN A 115 -1.80 5.23 -23.92
N ASP A 116 -2.99 5.29 -24.53
CA ASP A 116 -3.80 4.13 -24.90
C ASP A 116 -4.13 3.17 -23.75
N VAL A 117 -4.15 3.63 -22.49
CA VAL A 117 -4.60 2.87 -21.33
C VAL A 117 -6.11 3.10 -21.16
N SER A 118 -6.88 2.02 -21.18
CA SER A 118 -8.33 2.07 -20.92
C SER A 118 -8.58 2.38 -19.45
N LEU A 119 -9.11 3.55 -19.11
CA LEU A 119 -9.34 4.01 -17.75
C LEU A 119 -10.83 3.87 -17.37
N TYR A 120 -11.10 3.12 -16.29
CA TYR A 120 -12.44 2.93 -15.71
C TYR A 120 -12.44 3.54 -14.29
N LEU A 121 -13.15 4.65 -14.13
CA LEU A 121 -13.25 5.40 -12.87
C LEU A 121 -14.67 5.30 -12.30
N GLY A 122 -14.78 5.32 -10.97
CA GLY A 122 -16.06 5.21 -10.27
C GLY A 122 -16.73 3.84 -10.47
N ASP A 123 -15.98 2.83 -10.87
CA ASP A 123 -16.52 1.54 -11.30
C ASP A 123 -15.69 0.38 -10.74
N GLY A 124 -15.90 0.07 -9.47
CA GLY A 124 -15.15 -0.95 -8.76
C GLY A 124 -15.43 -2.37 -9.26
N VAL A 125 -14.50 -3.29 -9.03
CA VAL A 125 -14.63 -4.70 -9.40
C VAL A 125 -15.58 -5.43 -8.45
N THR A 126 -16.47 -6.25 -9.01
CA THR A 126 -17.43 -7.08 -8.28
C THR A 126 -17.12 -8.57 -8.33
N SER A 127 -16.45 -9.05 -9.38
CA SER A 127 -16.02 -10.45 -9.48
C SER A 127 -14.88 -10.66 -10.49
N PHE A 128 -14.20 -11.79 -10.32
CA PHE A 128 -13.26 -12.35 -11.28
C PHE A 128 -13.72 -13.75 -11.64
N GLU A 129 -13.79 -14.08 -12.93
CA GLU A 129 -14.13 -15.40 -13.39
C GLU A 129 -13.07 -15.90 -14.38
N ARG A 130 -12.51 -17.06 -14.11
CA ARG A 130 -11.57 -17.68 -15.05
C ARG A 130 -12.32 -18.43 -16.13
N THR A 131 -12.03 -18.10 -17.40
CA THR A 131 -12.60 -18.76 -18.57
C THR A 131 -11.47 -19.19 -19.50
N GLY A 132 -11.10 -20.48 -19.43
CA GLY A 132 -9.92 -21.00 -20.12
C GLY A 132 -8.63 -20.34 -19.61
N GLU A 133 -7.90 -19.69 -20.51
CA GLU A 133 -6.66 -18.96 -20.19
C GLU A 133 -6.90 -17.47 -19.87
N LYS A 134 -8.14 -16.99 -19.97
CA LYS A 134 -8.51 -15.60 -19.72
C LYS A 134 -9.22 -15.42 -18.40
N ILE A 135 -9.26 -14.19 -17.95
CA ILE A 135 -10.04 -13.75 -16.78
C ILE A 135 -11.05 -12.72 -17.24
N ILE A 136 -12.30 -12.92 -16.86
CA ILE A 136 -13.37 -11.96 -17.01
C ILE A 136 -13.42 -11.16 -15.69
N VAL A 137 -13.19 -9.86 -15.78
CA VAL A 137 -13.33 -8.90 -14.67
C VAL A 137 -14.68 -8.23 -14.82
N THR A 138 -15.57 -8.40 -13.85
CA THR A 138 -16.90 -7.75 -13.85
C THR A 138 -16.86 -6.51 -12.96
N LEU A 139 -17.33 -5.38 -13.48
CA LEU A 139 -17.40 -4.11 -12.79
C LEU A 139 -18.79 -3.89 -12.14
N ALA A 140 -18.89 -2.91 -11.26
CA ALA A 140 -20.16 -2.55 -10.62
C ALA A 140 -21.22 -2.09 -11.63
N SER A 141 -20.82 -1.47 -12.72
CA SER A 141 -21.69 -1.10 -13.85
C SER A 141 -22.19 -2.28 -14.68
N GLN A 142 -21.81 -3.51 -14.36
CA GLN A 142 -22.04 -4.74 -15.14
C GLN A 142 -21.23 -4.83 -16.44
N LYS A 143 -20.32 -3.88 -16.70
CA LYS A 143 -19.36 -4.04 -17.78
C LYS A 143 -18.39 -5.17 -17.45
N THR A 144 -17.92 -5.87 -18.48
CA THR A 144 -16.92 -6.93 -18.36
C THR A 144 -15.68 -6.59 -19.15
N ILE A 145 -14.52 -6.93 -18.61
CA ILE A 145 -13.21 -6.78 -19.26
C ILE A 145 -12.58 -8.17 -19.29
N MET A 146 -12.22 -8.65 -20.49
CA MET A 146 -11.55 -9.94 -20.65
C MET A 146 -10.05 -9.73 -20.84
N VAL A 147 -9.23 -10.31 -19.96
CA VAL A 147 -7.78 -10.12 -19.94
C VAL A 147 -7.03 -11.42 -19.74
N ASP A 148 -5.71 -11.41 -20.00
CA ASP A 148 -4.83 -12.55 -19.78
C ASP A 148 -4.50 -12.73 -18.29
N PHE A 149 -4.36 -11.62 -17.56
CA PHE A 149 -4.10 -11.63 -16.13
C PHE A 149 -4.55 -10.33 -15.47
N VAL A 150 -4.58 -10.34 -14.14
CA VAL A 150 -4.99 -9.21 -13.30
C VAL A 150 -3.91 -8.90 -12.28
N ILE A 151 -3.67 -7.62 -12.01
CA ILE A 151 -2.86 -7.14 -10.89
C ILE A 151 -3.75 -6.36 -9.92
N LEU A 152 -3.76 -6.79 -8.66
CA LEU A 152 -4.45 -6.11 -7.57
C LEU A 152 -3.51 -5.12 -6.89
N SER A 153 -3.86 -3.85 -6.88
CA SER A 153 -3.14 -2.73 -6.26
C SER A 153 -4.06 -1.82 -5.46
N ILE A 154 -5.03 -2.41 -4.75
CA ILE A 154 -6.12 -1.72 -4.05
C ILE A 154 -5.77 -1.32 -2.61
N GLY A 155 -4.49 -1.25 -2.28
CA GLY A 155 -3.97 -0.85 -0.98
C GLY A 155 -3.40 -2.00 -0.17
N VAL A 156 -3.04 -1.68 1.08
CA VAL A 156 -2.35 -2.58 2.00
C VAL A 156 -3.01 -2.60 3.36
N ARG A 157 -2.78 -3.67 4.11
CA ARG A 157 -3.16 -3.80 5.53
C ARG A 157 -1.93 -4.06 6.39
N PRO A 158 -1.86 -3.53 7.62
CA PRO A 158 -0.74 -3.78 8.52
C PRO A 158 -0.68 -5.26 8.96
N ASN A 159 0.52 -5.80 9.05
CA ASN A 159 0.78 -7.16 9.52
C ASN A 159 0.88 -7.17 11.05
N SER A 160 -0.21 -6.87 11.74
CA SER A 160 -0.28 -6.68 13.19
C SER A 160 -0.80 -7.90 13.97
N GLN A 161 -0.87 -9.07 13.36
CA GLN A 161 -1.39 -10.28 14.00
C GLN A 161 -0.60 -10.62 15.27
N LEU A 162 0.75 -10.60 15.21
CA LEU A 162 1.63 -10.85 16.35
C LEU A 162 1.36 -9.86 17.49
N ALA A 163 1.23 -8.58 17.17
CA ALA A 163 0.94 -7.52 18.14
C ALA A 163 -0.43 -7.71 18.79
N ARG A 164 -1.45 -8.10 18.00
CA ARG A 164 -2.80 -8.41 18.50
C ARG A 164 -2.79 -9.60 19.45
N GLU A 165 -2.11 -10.68 19.10
CA GLU A 165 -2.00 -11.89 19.95
C GLU A 165 -1.21 -11.60 21.23
N ALA A 166 -0.26 -10.67 21.19
CA ALA A 166 0.48 -10.19 22.36
C ALA A 166 -0.31 -9.18 23.21
N GLY A 167 -1.53 -8.79 22.81
CA GLY A 167 -2.37 -7.84 23.55
C GLY A 167 -1.93 -6.38 23.45
N LEU A 168 -1.12 -6.01 22.46
CA LEU A 168 -0.72 -4.63 22.23
C LEU A 168 -1.90 -3.79 21.69
N GLU A 169 -1.92 -2.51 22.01
CA GLU A 169 -2.95 -1.60 21.52
C GLU A 169 -2.85 -1.38 20.00
N LEU A 170 -3.98 -1.56 19.34
CA LEU A 170 -4.13 -1.33 17.90
C LEU A 170 -5.21 -0.28 17.64
N ASN A 171 -5.08 0.43 16.53
CA ASN A 171 -6.17 1.28 16.03
C ASN A 171 -7.23 0.47 15.28
N GLN A 172 -8.31 1.12 14.84
CA GLN A 172 -9.43 0.48 14.12
C GLN A 172 -9.01 -0.18 12.79
N ARG A 173 -7.93 0.32 12.15
CA ARG A 173 -7.38 -0.22 10.90
C ARG A 173 -6.32 -1.31 11.12
N GLY A 174 -6.04 -1.64 12.38
CA GLY A 174 -5.06 -2.64 12.79
C GLY A 174 -3.63 -2.12 12.93
N GLY A 175 -3.39 -0.82 12.82
CA GLY A 175 -2.06 -0.23 13.07
C GLY A 175 -1.71 -0.28 14.55
N ILE A 176 -0.46 -0.65 14.88
CA ILE A 176 0.04 -0.66 16.25
C ILE A 176 0.17 0.78 16.74
N LYS A 177 -0.46 1.08 17.88
CA LYS A 177 -0.29 2.38 18.53
C LYS A 177 1.08 2.46 19.20
N VAL A 178 1.76 3.57 18.96
CA VAL A 178 3.07 3.88 19.56
C VAL A 178 3.07 5.29 20.10
N ASP A 179 3.93 5.55 21.07
CA ASP A 179 4.24 6.91 21.51
C ASP A 179 5.21 7.60 20.54
N ARG A 180 5.58 8.86 20.83
CA ARG A 180 6.52 9.60 19.98
C ARG A 180 7.92 9.00 19.96
N SER A 181 8.30 8.24 20.96
CA SER A 181 9.56 7.49 20.97
C SER A 181 9.49 6.19 20.18
N LEU A 182 8.30 5.84 19.63
CA LEU A 182 7.95 4.61 18.91
C LEU A 182 7.86 3.36 19.79
N GLN A 183 7.64 3.54 21.11
CA GLN A 183 7.36 2.47 22.04
C GLN A 183 5.86 2.12 22.00
N THR A 184 5.54 0.84 22.07
CA THR A 184 4.16 0.35 22.10
C THR A 184 3.53 0.53 23.49
N SER A 185 2.29 0.07 23.68
CA SER A 185 1.62 0.03 24.99
C SER A 185 2.33 -0.86 26.03
N TYR A 186 3.34 -1.62 25.64
CA TYR A 186 4.11 -2.48 26.53
C TYR A 186 5.59 -2.04 26.59
N PRO A 187 6.16 -1.80 27.80
CA PRO A 187 7.56 -1.39 27.94
C PRO A 187 8.53 -2.40 27.33
N GLY A 188 9.58 -1.90 26.65
CA GLY A 188 10.59 -2.73 25.99
C GLY A 188 10.14 -3.31 24.64
N ILE A 189 8.88 -3.06 24.20
CA ILE A 189 8.42 -3.43 22.87
C ILE A 189 8.19 -2.16 22.04
N TRP A 190 8.82 -2.12 20.89
CA TRP A 190 8.83 -1.02 19.93
C TRP A 190 8.19 -1.46 18.63
N ALA A 191 7.65 -0.52 17.84
CA ALA A 191 7.16 -0.84 16.50
C ALA A 191 7.48 0.27 15.51
N VAL A 192 7.73 -0.10 14.24
CA VAL A 192 8.14 0.83 13.17
C VAL A 192 7.61 0.39 11.81
N GLY A 193 7.57 1.32 10.85
CA GLY A 193 7.20 1.08 9.47
C GLY A 193 5.69 1.02 9.24
N ASP A 194 5.28 0.33 8.18
CA ASP A 194 3.88 0.30 7.72
C ASP A 194 2.89 -0.29 8.73
N VAL A 195 3.39 -0.98 9.75
CA VAL A 195 2.57 -1.66 10.74
C VAL A 195 2.04 -0.72 11.84
N ILE A 196 2.56 0.51 11.96
CA ILE A 196 2.24 1.44 13.04
C ILE A 196 1.24 2.52 12.65
N GLU A 197 0.56 3.06 13.67
CA GLU A 197 -0.11 4.35 13.63
C GLU A 197 0.91 5.46 13.89
N VAL A 198 0.82 6.56 13.16
CA VAL A 198 1.68 7.75 13.31
C VAL A 198 0.82 9.01 13.39
N GLU A 199 1.40 10.13 13.83
CA GLU A 199 0.76 11.43 13.73
C GLU A 199 0.93 12.00 12.30
N GLN A 200 -0.19 12.48 11.73
CA GLN A 200 -0.14 13.35 10.56
C GLN A 200 0.40 14.72 11.00
N PHE A 201 1.53 15.13 10.44
CA PHE A 201 2.31 16.27 10.93
C PHE A 201 1.52 17.59 10.98
N VAL A 202 0.62 17.83 10.01
CA VAL A 202 -0.15 19.11 9.94
C VAL A 202 -1.28 19.15 10.96
N THR A 203 -1.97 18.02 11.18
CA THR A 203 -3.19 17.97 12.00
C THR A 203 -2.95 17.46 13.41
N GLY A 204 -1.82 16.80 13.67
CA GLY A 204 -1.59 16.04 14.90
C GLY A 204 -2.50 14.82 15.07
N LYS A 205 -3.33 14.48 14.07
CA LYS A 205 -4.27 13.36 14.16
C LYS A 205 -3.62 12.02 13.83
N PRO A 206 -4.10 10.94 14.49
CA PRO A 206 -3.62 9.59 14.18
C PRO A 206 -3.91 9.20 12.72
N THR A 207 -2.93 8.62 12.05
CA THR A 207 -3.03 8.13 10.67
C THR A 207 -2.08 6.96 10.43
N MET A 208 -2.12 6.39 9.23
CA MET A 208 -1.17 5.39 8.76
C MET A 208 -0.55 5.89 7.45
N ILE A 209 0.77 5.92 7.39
CA ILE A 209 1.54 6.40 6.24
C ILE A 209 2.56 5.34 5.85
N PRO A 210 2.15 4.32 5.07
CA PRO A 210 3.01 3.21 4.67
C PRO A 210 3.97 3.65 3.55
N LEU A 211 5.05 4.32 3.93
CA LEU A 211 6.09 4.84 3.03
C LEU A 211 7.49 4.51 3.57
N ALA A 212 8.42 4.23 2.65
CA ALA A 212 9.77 3.84 2.97
C ALA A 212 10.58 4.92 3.71
N GLY A 213 10.39 6.21 3.37
CA GLY A 213 11.06 7.33 4.03
C GLY A 213 10.76 7.41 5.53
N PRO A 214 9.47 7.49 5.94
CA PRO A 214 9.05 7.36 7.33
C PRO A 214 9.60 6.13 8.03
N ALA A 215 9.45 4.93 7.44
CA ALA A 215 9.91 3.68 8.02
C ALA A 215 11.42 3.69 8.32
N ASN A 216 12.23 4.23 7.39
CA ASN A 216 13.68 4.35 7.56
C ASN A 216 14.04 5.30 8.71
N LYS A 217 13.38 6.47 8.82
CA LYS A 217 13.60 7.42 9.91
C LYS A 217 13.20 6.80 11.26
N GLN A 218 12.06 6.12 11.32
CA GLN A 218 11.57 5.43 12.52
C GLN A 218 12.54 4.36 13.01
N GLY A 219 13.08 3.54 12.09
CA GLY A 219 14.06 2.51 12.43
C GLY A 219 15.31 3.08 13.08
N ARG A 220 15.82 4.23 12.61
CA ARG A 220 16.97 4.91 13.23
C ARG A 220 16.63 5.46 14.61
N ILE A 221 15.50 6.12 14.77
CA ILE A 221 15.07 6.67 16.06
C ILE A 221 14.99 5.55 17.11
N VAL A 222 14.34 4.43 16.78
CA VAL A 222 14.23 3.29 17.70
C VAL A 222 15.61 2.73 18.05
N ALA A 223 16.49 2.55 17.06
CA ALA A 223 17.85 2.05 17.32
C ALA A 223 18.63 2.99 18.26
N ASN A 224 18.57 4.30 18.02
CA ASN A 224 19.21 5.29 18.88
C ASN A 224 18.64 5.26 20.30
N ASN A 225 17.32 5.16 20.44
CA ASN A 225 16.65 5.11 21.74
C ASN A 225 16.96 3.82 22.53
N ILE A 226 17.02 2.67 21.87
CA ILE A 226 17.38 1.40 22.53
C ILE A 226 18.84 1.38 22.95
N CYS A 227 19.74 1.85 22.09
CA CYS A 227 21.17 1.84 22.35
C CYS A 227 21.66 3.02 23.20
N ASN A 228 20.76 3.93 23.62
CA ASN A 228 21.10 5.15 24.37
C ASN A 228 22.23 5.96 23.72
N LEU A 229 22.19 6.08 22.40
CA LEU A 229 23.22 6.80 21.63
C LEU A 229 23.12 8.33 21.78
N THR A 230 21.99 8.82 22.27
CA THR A 230 21.70 10.24 22.52
C THR A 230 21.44 10.47 24.00
N GLN A 231 21.71 11.69 24.50
CA GLN A 231 21.45 12.05 25.91
C GLN A 231 19.99 12.07 26.26
N GLU A 232 19.14 12.40 25.27
CA GLU A 232 17.68 12.43 25.39
C GLU A 232 17.09 11.45 24.38
N LYS A 233 15.90 10.93 24.67
CA LYS A 233 15.15 10.09 23.71
C LYS A 233 14.80 10.92 22.48
N GLU A 234 15.09 10.38 21.31
CA GLU A 234 14.65 10.94 20.05
C GLU A 234 13.13 10.71 19.88
N GLU A 235 12.44 11.71 19.35
CA GLU A 235 11.02 11.64 19.05
C GLU A 235 10.77 11.63 17.54
N TYR A 236 9.76 10.88 17.14
CA TYR A 236 9.23 10.89 15.78
C TYR A 236 8.09 11.92 15.71
N GLU A 237 8.30 13.02 15.01
CA GLU A 237 7.35 14.13 14.90
C GLU A 237 6.18 13.88 13.95
N GLY A 238 6.02 12.66 13.46
CA GLY A 238 5.01 12.32 12.46
C GLY A 238 5.51 12.45 11.02
N SER A 239 4.59 12.47 10.07
CA SER A 239 4.90 12.53 8.64
C SER A 239 3.93 13.41 7.86
N LEU A 240 4.46 14.11 6.87
CA LEU A 240 3.69 14.83 5.86
C LEU A 240 3.11 13.89 4.77
N GLY A 241 3.58 12.65 4.69
CA GLY A 241 3.20 11.72 3.62
C GLY A 241 3.73 12.13 2.25
N THR A 242 4.91 12.79 2.21
CA THR A 242 5.54 13.21 0.95
C THR A 242 5.81 12.02 0.05
N SER A 243 5.35 12.10 -1.17
CA SER A 243 5.48 11.05 -2.18
C SER A 243 5.73 11.64 -3.57
N VAL A 244 6.46 10.88 -4.39
CA VAL A 244 6.73 11.20 -5.79
C VAL A 244 6.54 9.92 -6.59
N ALA A 245 5.87 10.01 -7.74
CA ALA A 245 5.72 8.90 -8.69
C ALA A 245 5.85 9.41 -10.11
N GLN A 246 6.36 8.57 -11.00
CA GLN A 246 6.27 8.78 -12.43
C GLN A 246 4.98 8.12 -12.94
N VAL A 247 4.28 8.83 -13.83
CA VAL A 247 3.08 8.33 -14.52
C VAL A 247 3.28 8.66 -16.00
N PHE A 248 3.81 7.72 -16.77
CA PHE A 248 4.27 7.89 -18.15
C PHE A 248 5.32 9.02 -18.26
N ASP A 249 5.01 10.11 -18.93
CA ASP A 249 5.90 11.28 -19.12
C ASP A 249 5.71 12.36 -18.06
N LEU A 250 4.76 12.18 -17.14
CA LEU A 250 4.52 13.09 -16.02
C LEU A 250 5.19 12.62 -14.73
N THR A 251 5.68 13.58 -13.95
CA THR A 251 6.10 13.37 -12.57
C THR A 251 5.07 13.99 -11.63
N VAL A 252 4.54 13.17 -10.74
CA VAL A 252 3.55 13.58 -9.73
C VAL A 252 4.20 13.60 -8.37
N ALA A 253 4.10 14.72 -7.68
CA ALA A 253 4.56 14.86 -6.30
C ALA A 253 3.46 15.43 -5.42
N SER A 254 3.34 14.94 -4.19
CA SER A 254 2.43 15.48 -3.19
C SER A 254 3.08 15.49 -1.82
N THR A 255 2.65 16.45 -0.98
CA THR A 255 3.09 16.55 0.42
C THR A 255 2.01 17.22 1.27
N GLY A 256 1.88 16.79 2.52
CA GLY A 256 0.89 17.33 3.44
C GLY A 256 -0.54 16.91 3.10
N LEU A 257 -1.48 17.85 3.21
CA LEU A 257 -2.91 17.61 3.01
C LEU A 257 -3.40 18.30 1.74
N ASN A 258 -4.22 17.60 0.99
CA ASN A 258 -4.96 18.18 -0.13
C ASN A 258 -6.26 18.86 0.34
N GLU A 259 -6.94 19.59 -0.56
CA GLU A 259 -8.16 20.32 -0.22
C GLU A 259 -9.29 19.40 0.28
N LYS A 260 -9.44 18.21 -0.28
CA LYS A 260 -10.45 17.23 0.17
C LYS A 260 -10.21 16.81 1.62
N GLN A 261 -8.95 16.58 1.98
CA GLN A 261 -8.55 16.21 3.33
C GLN A 261 -8.74 17.38 4.30
N LEU A 262 -8.35 18.60 3.92
CA LEU A 262 -8.58 19.81 4.72
C LEU A 262 -10.08 20.04 4.98
N LYS A 263 -10.94 19.87 3.98
CA LYS A 263 -12.40 19.97 4.13
C LYS A 263 -12.95 18.88 5.07
N ALA A 264 -12.49 17.64 4.95
CA ALA A 264 -12.91 16.54 5.81
C ALA A 264 -12.50 16.77 7.28
N GLU A 265 -11.37 17.46 7.50
CA GLU A 265 -10.87 17.84 8.82
C GLU A 265 -11.54 19.10 9.38
N GLY A 266 -12.41 19.77 8.63
CA GLY A 266 -13.04 21.04 9.01
C GLY A 266 -12.05 22.21 9.05
N LEU A 267 -10.88 22.06 8.44
CA LEU A 267 -9.87 23.12 8.35
C LEU A 267 -10.20 24.06 7.19
N LYS A 268 -10.09 25.36 7.43
CA LYS A 268 -10.30 26.36 6.36
C LYS A 268 -9.07 26.40 5.46
N LYS A 269 -9.30 26.55 4.14
CA LYS A 269 -8.25 26.97 3.20
C LYS A 269 -7.61 28.25 3.75
N GLY A 270 -6.32 28.22 4.10
CA GLY A 270 -5.51 29.43 4.13
C GLY A 270 -5.20 29.78 2.67
N ILE A 271 -5.66 30.93 2.22
CA ILE A 271 -5.27 31.49 0.93
C ILE A 271 -3.88 32.06 1.04
#